data_288fa33f6d9cea97033b3aa44c493e73
#
_entry.id   288fa33f6d9cea97033b3aa44c493e73
#
_cell.length_a   1.000
_cell.length_b   1.000
_cell.length_c   1.000
_cell.angle_alpha   90.00
_cell.angle_beta   90.00
_cell.angle_gamma   90.00
#
_symmetry.space_group_name_H-M   'P 1'
#
loop_
_entity.id
_entity.type
_entity.pdbx_description
1 polymer ?
#
loop_
_entity_poly.entity_id
_entity_poly.type
_entity_poly.pdbx_seq_one_letter_code
_entity_poly.pdbx_strand_id
1 'polypeptide(L)'
;MADHGEQDALAAGLSGALTSFGHRLMARVYYADTDFSGVVYHARYLEFFERGRSDFLRLAGVHHTELADGKHGEKIVWVVRRMEIDFRASAKIDDILTIETRTKDISGARITMAQQLKRGDEMLVEAKVEAAIIGENGRPRRFPKDWIEAFMPEVV
;
A
#
# COMPACT_ATOMS: atom_id res chain seq x y z
N MET A 1 -20.88 15.95 -15.10
CA MET A 1 -19.55 15.86 -14.46
C MET A 1 -19.72 16.14 -12.98
N ALA A 2 -19.35 15.19 -12.11
CA ALA A 2 -19.43 15.40 -10.67
C ALA A 2 -18.47 16.52 -10.25
N ASP A 3 -18.93 17.39 -9.37
CA ASP A 3 -18.09 18.41 -8.76
C ASP A 3 -16.97 17.76 -7.95
N HIS A 4 -15.80 18.41 -7.88
CA HIS A 4 -14.68 17.92 -7.08
C HIS A 4 -15.07 17.61 -5.63
N GLY A 5 -15.92 18.43 -5.02
CA GLY A 5 -16.40 18.19 -3.66
C GLY A 5 -17.22 16.92 -3.52
N GLU A 6 -18.01 16.57 -4.52
CA GLU A 6 -18.78 15.31 -4.51
C GLU A 6 -17.86 14.09 -4.66
N GLN A 7 -16.87 14.17 -5.54
CA GLN A 7 -15.87 13.09 -5.70
C GLN A 7 -15.02 12.92 -4.45
N ASP A 8 -14.61 14.00 -3.81
CA ASP A 8 -13.87 13.94 -2.56
C ASP A 8 -14.69 13.32 -1.44
N ALA A 9 -15.98 13.64 -1.36
CA ALA A 9 -16.88 13.04 -0.38
C ALA A 9 -17.06 11.52 -0.62
N LEU A 10 -17.17 11.09 -1.88
CA LEU A 10 -17.24 9.68 -2.24
C LEU A 10 -15.92 8.97 -1.93
N ALA A 11 -14.80 9.58 -2.26
CA ALA A 11 -13.46 9.02 -2.02
C ALA A 11 -13.14 8.87 -0.54
N ALA A 12 -13.63 9.76 0.32
CA ALA A 12 -13.38 9.73 1.76
C ALA A 12 -13.83 8.42 2.42
N GLY A 13 -14.89 7.77 1.90
CA GLY A 13 -15.35 6.48 2.38
C GLY A 13 -14.46 5.31 1.95
N LEU A 14 -13.59 5.51 0.97
CA LEU A 14 -12.70 4.48 0.44
C LEU A 14 -11.29 4.56 1.03
N SER A 15 -10.85 5.75 1.37
CA SER A 15 -9.49 5.99 1.84
C SER A 15 -9.31 5.52 3.27
N GLY A 16 -8.10 5.05 3.58
CA GLY A 16 -7.62 4.82 4.93
C GLY A 16 -7.20 6.13 5.60
N ALA A 17 -6.25 6.04 6.51
CA ALA A 17 -5.75 7.19 7.25
C ALA A 17 -4.24 7.11 7.45
N LEU A 18 -3.58 8.26 7.40
CA LEU A 18 -2.21 8.39 7.85
C LEU A 18 -2.18 8.28 9.39
N THR A 19 -1.18 7.59 9.91
CA THR A 19 -0.99 7.37 11.34
C THR A 19 0.38 7.88 11.76
N SER A 20 0.65 7.87 13.06
CA SER A 20 1.98 8.25 13.59
C SER A 20 3.10 7.32 13.11
N PHE A 21 2.77 6.09 12.69
CA PHE A 21 3.75 5.11 12.23
C PHE A 21 3.74 4.91 10.70
N GLY A 22 2.78 5.47 9.99
CA GLY A 22 2.64 5.31 8.56
C GLY A 22 1.19 5.40 8.09
N HIS A 23 0.52 4.27 7.88
CA HIS A 23 -0.80 4.23 7.25
C HIS A 23 -1.61 3.02 7.72
N ARG A 24 -2.92 3.18 7.70
CA ARG A 24 -3.87 2.11 7.99
C ARG A 24 -5.02 2.15 6.98
N LEU A 25 -5.35 0.98 6.44
CA LEU A 25 -6.50 0.77 5.56
C LEU A 25 -7.31 -0.40 6.09
N MET A 26 -8.64 -0.26 6.07
CA MET A 26 -9.52 -1.35 6.45
C MET A 26 -10.13 -1.99 5.21
N ALA A 27 -10.35 -3.30 5.26
CA ALA A 27 -10.97 -4.05 4.20
C ALA A 27 -11.85 -5.16 4.78
N ARG A 28 -12.95 -5.46 4.08
CA ARG A 28 -13.79 -6.60 4.39
C ARG A 28 -13.44 -7.75 3.47
N VAL A 29 -13.47 -8.97 3.98
CA VAL A 29 -13.29 -10.17 3.17
C VAL A 29 -14.62 -10.52 2.51
N TYR A 30 -14.63 -10.57 1.18
CA TYR A 30 -15.78 -10.98 0.39
C TYR A 30 -15.61 -12.42 -0.08
N TYR A 31 -16.70 -13.00 -0.60
CA TYR A 31 -16.69 -14.36 -1.15
C TYR A 31 -15.57 -14.55 -2.20
N ALA A 32 -15.38 -13.55 -3.05
CA ALA A 32 -14.35 -13.57 -4.11
C ALA A 32 -12.93 -13.68 -3.58
N ASP A 33 -12.69 -13.32 -2.32
CA ASP A 33 -11.37 -13.39 -1.70
C ASP A 33 -11.04 -14.79 -1.15
N THR A 34 -12.04 -15.66 -1.06
CA THR A 34 -11.90 -16.98 -0.47
C THR A 34 -11.61 -18.06 -1.51
N ASP A 35 -11.04 -19.15 -1.05
CA ASP A 35 -10.76 -20.34 -1.86
C ASP A 35 -11.71 -21.50 -1.50
N PHE A 36 -11.46 -22.66 -2.08
CA PHE A 36 -12.26 -23.85 -1.86
C PHE A 36 -12.32 -24.29 -0.39
N SER A 37 -11.30 -23.96 0.42
CA SER A 37 -11.28 -24.32 1.85
C SER A 37 -12.07 -23.36 2.75
N GLY A 38 -12.63 -22.29 2.19
CA GLY A 38 -13.45 -21.33 2.95
C GLY A 38 -12.67 -20.23 3.63
N VAL A 39 -11.35 -20.19 3.47
CA VAL A 39 -10.49 -19.12 3.97
C VAL A 39 -9.99 -18.25 2.83
N VAL A 40 -9.43 -17.10 3.15
CA VAL A 40 -8.84 -16.22 2.14
C VAL A 40 -7.73 -16.96 1.41
N TYR A 41 -7.80 -16.91 0.07
CA TYR A 41 -6.77 -17.48 -0.79
C TYR A 41 -5.44 -16.78 -0.54
N HIS A 42 -4.37 -17.55 -0.33
CA HIS A 42 -3.11 -16.97 0.14
C HIS A 42 -2.54 -15.87 -0.77
N ALA A 43 -2.73 -15.95 -2.07
CA ALA A 43 -2.28 -14.90 -2.98
C ALA A 43 -3.11 -13.60 -2.86
N ARG A 44 -4.30 -13.67 -2.30
CA ARG A 44 -5.15 -12.50 -2.10
C ARG A 44 -4.57 -11.53 -1.08
N TYR A 45 -3.79 -12.02 -0.12
CA TYR A 45 -3.12 -11.14 0.84
C TYR A 45 -2.14 -10.18 0.18
N LEU A 46 -1.51 -10.59 -0.94
CA LEU A 46 -0.64 -9.70 -1.72
C LEU A 46 -1.43 -8.51 -2.27
N GLU A 47 -2.67 -8.73 -2.71
CA GLU A 47 -3.53 -7.66 -3.20
C GLU A 47 -3.98 -6.73 -2.08
N PHE A 48 -4.31 -7.25 -0.90
CA PHE A 48 -4.62 -6.43 0.26
C PHE A 48 -3.43 -5.54 0.63
N PHE A 49 -2.22 -6.09 0.63
CA PHE A 49 -1.02 -5.33 0.91
C PHE A 49 -0.75 -4.26 -0.16
N GLU A 50 -0.97 -4.59 -1.43
CA GLU A 50 -0.83 -3.63 -2.52
C GLU A 50 -1.78 -2.45 -2.34
N ARG A 51 -3.04 -2.72 -2.00
CA ARG A 51 -4.03 -1.66 -1.72
C ARG A 51 -3.59 -0.77 -0.57
N GLY A 52 -3.03 -1.34 0.48
CA GLY A 52 -2.47 -0.58 1.60
C GLY A 52 -1.36 0.36 1.16
N ARG A 53 -0.43 -0.14 0.36
CA ARG A 53 0.66 0.69 -0.17
C ARG A 53 0.15 1.79 -1.10
N SER A 54 -0.75 1.46 -2.01
CA SER A 54 -1.29 2.42 -2.98
C SER A 54 -2.10 3.53 -2.30
N ASP A 55 -2.88 3.18 -1.30
CA ASP A 55 -3.65 4.18 -0.54
C ASP A 55 -2.72 5.09 0.28
N PHE A 56 -1.65 4.52 0.86
CA PHE A 56 -0.63 5.29 1.55
C PHE A 56 0.02 6.31 0.61
N LEU A 57 0.44 5.88 -0.57
CA LEU A 57 1.04 6.77 -1.57
C LEU A 57 0.08 7.90 -1.95
N ARG A 58 -1.18 7.56 -2.20
CA ARG A 58 -2.20 8.54 -2.56
C ARG A 58 -2.39 9.59 -1.48
N LEU A 59 -2.51 9.19 -0.23
CA LEU A 59 -2.65 10.12 0.90
C LEU A 59 -1.38 10.96 1.14
N ALA A 60 -0.23 10.45 0.74
CA ALA A 60 1.03 11.19 0.76
C ALA A 60 1.22 12.11 -0.47
N GLY A 61 0.24 12.14 -1.38
CA GLY A 61 0.26 13.00 -2.55
C GLY A 61 0.87 12.40 -3.81
N VAL A 62 1.13 11.10 -3.81
CA VAL A 62 1.71 10.38 -4.96
C VAL A 62 0.64 9.52 -5.62
N HIS A 63 0.30 9.85 -6.86
CA HIS A 63 -0.74 9.17 -7.62
C HIS A 63 -0.12 8.42 -8.80
N HIS A 64 -0.41 7.11 -8.90
CA HIS A 64 0.13 6.26 -9.97
C HIS A 64 -0.18 6.78 -11.37
N THR A 65 -1.38 7.30 -11.60
CA THR A 65 -1.78 7.84 -12.90
C THR A 65 -0.94 9.05 -13.31
N GLU A 66 -0.65 9.95 -12.37
CA GLU A 66 0.18 11.12 -12.62
C GLU A 66 1.64 10.74 -12.93
N LEU A 67 2.14 9.71 -12.27
CA LEU A 67 3.47 9.18 -12.51
C LEU A 67 3.56 8.55 -13.91
N ALA A 68 2.58 7.73 -14.26
CA ALA A 68 2.52 7.08 -15.58
C ALA A 68 2.34 8.07 -16.72
N ASP A 69 1.65 9.19 -16.48
CA ASP A 69 1.44 10.26 -17.46
C ASP A 69 2.64 11.19 -17.60
N GLY A 70 3.66 11.03 -16.76
CA GLY A 70 4.85 11.88 -16.79
C GLY A 70 4.64 13.28 -16.23
N LYS A 71 3.65 13.47 -15.37
CA LYS A 71 3.34 14.77 -14.75
C LYS A 71 4.53 15.38 -13.99
N HIS A 72 5.38 14.53 -13.43
CA HIS A 72 6.58 14.92 -12.69
C HIS A 72 7.85 14.90 -13.54
N GLY A 73 7.71 15.01 -14.87
CA GLY A 73 8.80 15.02 -15.85
C GLY A 73 8.87 13.71 -16.62
N GLU A 74 9.64 12.75 -16.17
CA GLU A 74 9.73 11.43 -16.76
C GLU A 74 8.56 10.56 -16.33
N LYS A 75 8.10 9.68 -17.23
CA LYS A 75 7.16 8.62 -16.86
C LYS A 75 7.85 7.64 -15.94
N ILE A 76 7.29 7.43 -14.76
CA ILE A 76 7.83 6.49 -13.76
C ILE A 76 6.73 5.59 -13.24
N VAL A 77 7.10 4.37 -12.89
CA VAL A 77 6.19 3.39 -12.29
C VAL A 77 6.85 2.72 -11.11
N TRP A 78 6.02 2.26 -10.19
CA TRP A 78 6.45 1.47 -9.04
C TRP A 78 6.58 0.00 -9.43
N VAL A 79 7.61 -0.65 -8.92
CA VAL A 79 7.78 -2.09 -9.04
C VAL A 79 8.14 -2.68 -7.69
N VAL A 80 7.58 -3.85 -7.39
CA VAL A 80 7.98 -4.64 -6.23
C VAL A 80 9.15 -5.52 -6.66
N ARG A 81 10.24 -5.44 -5.91
CA ARG A 81 11.45 -6.22 -6.20
C ARG A 81 11.52 -7.49 -5.38
N ARG A 82 11.09 -7.43 -4.13
CA ARG A 82 11.17 -8.54 -3.21
C ARG A 82 10.08 -8.44 -2.17
N MET A 83 9.55 -9.57 -1.78
CA MET A 83 8.55 -9.68 -0.73
C MET A 83 8.87 -10.90 0.14
N GLU A 84 8.87 -10.71 1.45
CA GLU A 84 8.92 -11.77 2.43
C GLU A 84 7.60 -11.77 3.18
N ILE A 85 6.90 -12.90 3.21
CA ILE A 85 5.58 -13.00 3.81
C ILE A 85 5.53 -14.18 4.77
N ASP A 86 5.00 -13.93 5.96
CA ASP A 86 4.67 -14.97 6.93
C ASP A 86 3.16 -15.04 7.09
N PHE A 87 2.58 -16.19 6.76
CA PHE A 87 1.17 -16.48 6.94
C PHE A 87 0.98 -17.17 8.28
N ARG A 88 0.45 -16.45 9.28
CA ARG A 88 0.34 -16.95 10.65
C ARG A 88 -1.03 -17.53 10.95
N ALA A 89 -2.08 -16.92 10.43
CA ALA A 89 -3.45 -17.36 10.60
C ALA A 89 -4.28 -16.93 9.40
N SER A 90 -5.42 -17.57 9.19
CA SER A 90 -6.26 -17.33 8.03
C SER A 90 -7.41 -16.38 8.36
N ALA A 91 -7.73 -15.51 7.42
CA ALA A 91 -8.96 -14.73 7.43
C ALA A 91 -10.09 -15.50 6.75
N LYS A 92 -11.32 -15.18 7.09
CA LYS A 92 -12.54 -15.80 6.58
C LYS A 92 -13.47 -14.76 6.01
N ILE A 93 -14.46 -15.23 5.23
CA ILE A 93 -15.51 -14.36 4.69
C ILE A 93 -16.13 -13.51 5.81
N ASP A 94 -16.44 -12.26 5.48
CA ASP A 94 -17.00 -11.24 6.36
C ASP A 94 -16.06 -10.69 7.43
N ASP A 95 -14.87 -11.23 7.60
CA ASP A 95 -13.89 -10.64 8.50
C ASP A 95 -13.56 -9.21 8.06
N ILE A 96 -13.35 -8.35 9.05
CA ILE A 96 -12.82 -7.00 8.83
C ILE A 96 -11.33 -7.02 9.13
N LEU A 97 -10.55 -6.64 8.14
CA LEU A 97 -9.10 -6.64 8.21
C LEU A 97 -8.56 -5.23 8.33
N THR A 98 -7.52 -5.06 9.12
CA THR A 98 -6.75 -3.82 9.19
C THR A 98 -5.39 -4.07 8.55
N ILE A 99 -5.09 -3.30 7.50
CA ILE A 99 -3.79 -3.36 6.81
C ILE A 99 -2.97 -2.15 7.28
N GLU A 100 -1.91 -2.40 8.00
CA GLU A 100 -1.00 -1.37 8.46
C GLU A 100 0.25 -1.38 7.60
N THR A 101 0.68 -0.20 7.14
CA THR A 101 1.86 -0.02 6.31
C THR A 101 2.78 0.99 6.95
N ARG A 102 4.05 0.63 7.05
CA ARG A 102 5.09 1.46 7.66
C ARG A 102 6.30 1.47 6.76
N THR A 103 6.86 2.65 6.48
CA THR A 103 8.14 2.75 5.81
C THR A 103 9.26 2.48 6.81
N LYS A 104 10.13 1.53 6.48
CA LYS A 104 11.28 1.18 7.31
C LYS A 104 12.54 1.91 6.91
N ASP A 105 12.76 2.02 5.60
CA ASP A 105 13.98 2.63 5.08
C ASP A 105 13.76 3.11 3.64
N ILE A 106 14.42 4.19 3.27
CA ILE A 106 14.54 4.65 1.90
C ILE A 106 16.02 4.87 1.64
N SER A 107 16.56 4.13 0.69
CA SER A 107 17.99 4.18 0.37
C SER A 107 18.19 4.23 -1.14
N GLY A 108 18.58 5.39 -1.66
CA GLY A 108 18.79 5.58 -3.09
C GLY A 108 17.50 5.41 -3.89
N ALA A 109 17.41 4.32 -4.63
CA ALA A 109 16.27 3.98 -5.49
C ALA A 109 15.32 2.94 -4.87
N ARG A 110 15.52 2.58 -3.60
CA ARG A 110 14.75 1.53 -2.92
C ARG A 110 14.01 2.05 -1.71
N ILE A 111 12.80 1.54 -1.52
CA ILE A 111 12.03 1.72 -0.29
C ILE A 111 11.74 0.34 0.29
N THR A 112 11.90 0.22 1.60
CA THR A 112 11.51 -0.98 2.34
C THR A 112 10.33 -0.63 3.24
N MET A 113 9.26 -1.37 3.11
CA MET A 113 8.05 -1.21 3.91
C MET A 113 7.77 -2.47 4.71
N ALA A 114 7.28 -2.30 5.93
CA ALA A 114 6.74 -3.39 6.73
C ALA A 114 5.22 -3.28 6.72
N GLN A 115 4.54 -4.38 6.46
CA GLN A 115 3.09 -4.43 6.43
C GLN A 115 2.57 -5.53 7.34
N GLN A 116 1.45 -5.25 7.98
CA GLN A 116 0.76 -6.18 8.87
C GLN A 116 -0.70 -6.21 8.50
N LEU A 117 -1.27 -7.40 8.46
CA LEU A 117 -2.69 -7.60 8.23
C LEU A 117 -3.27 -8.25 9.48
N LYS A 118 -4.22 -7.58 10.09
CA LYS A 118 -4.78 -7.95 11.39
C LYS A 118 -6.29 -8.10 11.33
N ARG A 119 -6.81 -8.99 12.16
CA ARG A 119 -8.23 -9.04 12.51
C ARG A 119 -8.35 -8.66 13.99
N GLY A 120 -8.81 -7.46 14.28
CA GLY A 120 -8.71 -6.89 15.63
C GLY A 120 -7.23 -6.78 16.04
N ASP A 121 -6.87 -7.36 17.16
CA ASP A 121 -5.48 -7.39 17.65
C ASP A 121 -4.69 -8.60 17.15
N GLU A 122 -5.34 -9.54 16.46
CA GLU A 122 -4.69 -10.75 15.97
C GLU A 122 -3.93 -10.49 14.69
N MET A 123 -2.64 -10.77 14.71
CA MET A 123 -1.78 -10.72 13.53
C MET A 123 -2.01 -11.95 12.66
N LEU A 124 -2.56 -11.77 11.45
CA LEU A 124 -2.82 -12.86 10.53
C LEU A 124 -1.67 -13.06 9.54
N VAL A 125 -1.19 -11.98 8.95
CA VAL A 125 -0.13 -12.01 7.93
C VAL A 125 0.82 -10.83 8.15
N GLU A 126 2.09 -11.07 7.99
CA GLU A 126 3.13 -10.05 8.11
C GLU A 126 4.01 -10.08 6.88
N ALA A 127 4.38 -8.93 6.36
CA ALA A 127 5.19 -8.83 5.15
C ALA A 127 6.26 -7.75 5.26
N LYS A 128 7.37 -8.01 4.58
CA LYS A 128 8.40 -7.02 4.30
C LYS A 128 8.46 -6.87 2.79
N VAL A 129 8.32 -5.63 2.30
CA VAL A 129 8.23 -5.33 0.88
C VAL A 129 9.37 -4.39 0.49
N GLU A 130 10.13 -4.78 -0.52
CA GLU A 130 11.13 -3.92 -1.13
C GLU A 130 10.62 -3.49 -2.50
N ALA A 131 10.51 -2.18 -2.71
CA ALA A 131 10.01 -1.59 -3.95
C ALA A 131 10.99 -0.55 -4.49
N ALA A 132 10.82 -0.23 -5.77
CA ALA A 132 11.60 0.80 -6.45
C ALA A 132 10.72 1.53 -7.44
N ILE A 133 11.14 2.71 -7.86
CA ILE A 133 10.57 3.39 -9.01
C ILE A 133 11.51 3.24 -10.19
N ILE A 134 10.94 2.98 -11.37
CA ILE A 134 11.71 2.85 -12.60
C ILE A 134 11.23 3.85 -13.64
N GLY A 135 12.16 4.34 -14.44
CA GLY A 135 11.86 5.25 -15.54
C GLY A 135 11.58 4.52 -16.85
N GLU A 136 11.43 5.28 -17.93
CA GLU A 136 11.08 4.75 -19.27
C GLU A 136 12.10 3.75 -19.80
N ASN A 137 13.38 3.87 -19.41
CA ASN A 137 14.43 2.94 -19.82
C ASN A 137 14.49 1.66 -18.95
N GLY A 138 13.55 1.47 -18.02
CA GLY A 138 13.51 0.32 -17.13
C GLY A 138 14.51 0.37 -15.98
N ARG A 139 15.22 1.46 -15.81
CA ARG A 139 16.24 1.61 -14.75
C ARG A 139 15.66 2.26 -13.51
N PRO A 140 16.11 1.86 -12.31
CA PRO A 140 15.70 2.50 -11.07
C PRO A 140 16.05 3.99 -11.03
N ARG A 141 15.20 4.76 -10.37
CA ARG A 141 15.38 6.20 -10.14
C ARG A 141 15.44 6.47 -8.64
N ARG A 142 16.23 7.45 -8.26
CA ARG A 142 16.26 7.92 -6.87
C ARG A 142 14.95 8.56 -6.50
N PHE A 143 14.53 8.37 -5.27
CA PHE A 143 13.31 9.01 -4.76
C PHE A 143 13.53 10.52 -4.63
N PRO A 144 12.57 11.34 -5.10
CA PRO A 144 12.59 12.77 -4.83
C PRO A 144 12.59 13.04 -3.33
N LYS A 145 13.26 14.12 -2.91
CA LYS A 145 13.43 14.45 -1.51
C LYS A 145 12.09 14.68 -0.78
N ASP A 146 11.15 15.31 -1.43
CA ASP A 146 9.81 15.54 -0.89
C ASP A 146 9.03 14.23 -0.67
N TRP A 147 9.27 13.21 -1.49
CA TRP A 147 8.68 11.88 -1.26
C TRP A 147 9.28 11.21 -0.03
N ILE A 148 10.58 11.33 0.15
CA ILE A 148 11.24 10.78 1.35
C ILE A 148 10.62 11.39 2.61
N GLU A 149 10.42 12.70 2.63
CA GLU A 149 9.78 13.40 3.74
C GLU A 149 8.34 12.96 3.97
N ALA A 150 7.59 12.67 2.88
CA ALA A 150 6.20 12.25 2.96
C ALA A 150 6.03 10.80 3.46
N PHE A 151 6.96 9.90 3.14
CA PHE A 151 6.85 8.48 3.47
C PHE A 151 7.52 8.10 4.78
N MET A 152 8.51 8.87 5.22
CA MET A 152 9.18 8.63 6.49
C MET A 152 8.54 9.49 7.56
N PRO A 153 7.77 8.91 8.51
CA PRO A 153 7.30 9.69 9.64
C PRO A 153 8.52 10.23 10.40
N GLU A 154 8.41 11.47 10.85
CA GLU A 154 9.46 12.08 11.67
C GLU A 154 9.75 11.17 12.86
N VAL A 155 11.01 10.78 12.99
CA VAL A 155 11.47 10.08 14.17
C VAL A 155 11.56 11.13 15.28
N VAL A 156 10.57 11.12 16.12
CA VAL A 156 10.56 11.98 17.30
C VAL A 156 11.48 11.34 18.35
#